data_cfa82f475ccb44d0e51e56a2326c78f8
#
_entry.id   cfa82f475ccb44d0e51e56a2326c78f8
#
_cell.length_a   1.000
_cell.length_b   1.000
_cell.length_c   1.000
_cell.angle_alpha   90.00
_cell.angle_beta   90.00
_cell.angle_gamma   90.00
#
_symmetry.space_group_name_H-M   'P 1'
#
loop_
_entity.id
_entity.type
_entity.pdbx_description
1 polymer ?
#
loop_
_entity_poly.entity_id
_entity_poly.type
_entity_poly.pdbx_seq_one_letter_code
_entity_poly.pdbx_strand_id
1 'polypeptide(L)'
;MKVYNLIVLTSGGDEGYAPSAGVTTYLTREAAQKDFDEEVACAKDRYGVDEEDFNGTVEDDDEGIFTVISSWDDEFFSVEIREAEVK
;
A
#
# COMPACT_ATOMS: atom_id res chain seq x y z
N MET A 1 9.23 -23.97 -0.33
CA MET A 1 9.24 -22.92 -1.36
C MET A 1 8.70 -21.63 -0.76
N LYS A 2 9.42 -20.55 -0.94
CA LYS A 2 8.96 -19.25 -0.44
C LYS A 2 8.19 -18.51 -1.51
N VAL A 3 7.11 -17.84 -1.09
CA VAL A 3 6.36 -16.93 -1.94
C VAL A 3 6.27 -15.58 -1.25
N TYR A 4 5.92 -14.56 -2.01
CA TYR A 4 5.87 -13.18 -1.53
C TYR A 4 4.50 -12.63 -1.85
N ASN A 5 3.74 -12.31 -0.82
CA ASN A 5 2.39 -11.77 -0.95
C ASN A 5 2.42 -10.26 -0.89
N LEU A 6 1.93 -9.62 -1.93
CA LEU A 6 1.72 -8.18 -1.94
C LEU A 6 0.29 -7.92 -1.49
N ILE A 7 0.15 -7.28 -0.35
CA ILE A 7 -1.14 -7.04 0.29
C ILE A 7 -1.45 -5.55 0.20
N VAL A 8 -2.56 -5.22 -0.46
CA VAL A 8 -3.02 -3.83 -0.60
C VAL A 8 -4.32 -3.68 0.16
N LEU A 9 -4.34 -2.75 1.12
CA LEU A 9 -5.51 -2.47 1.94
C LEU A 9 -5.94 -1.02 1.73
N THR A 10 -7.23 -0.81 1.50
CA THR A 10 -7.81 0.53 1.40
C THR A 10 -9.09 0.59 2.21
N SER A 11 -9.33 1.73 2.83
CA SER A 11 -10.59 1.96 3.54
C SER A 11 -10.86 3.45 3.66
N GLY A 12 -12.10 3.80 3.95
CA GLY A 12 -12.49 5.19 4.16
C GLY A 12 -13.03 5.85 2.90
N GLY A 13 -13.10 7.18 2.95
CA GLY A 13 -13.67 7.99 1.90
C GLY A 13 -15.02 8.58 2.29
N ASP A 14 -15.38 9.69 1.66
CA ASP A 14 -16.57 10.48 1.98
C ASP A 14 -17.89 9.73 1.82
N GLU A 15 -17.91 8.71 1.00
CA GLU A 15 -19.14 7.97 0.72
C GLU A 15 -19.25 6.66 1.49
N GLY A 16 -18.36 6.47 2.46
CA GLY A 16 -18.41 5.30 3.32
C GLY A 16 -18.08 4.00 2.60
N TYR A 17 -17.11 4.02 1.72
CA TYR A 17 -16.68 2.81 1.02
C TYR A 17 -16.28 1.71 2.01
N ALA A 18 -16.74 0.50 1.73
CA ALA A 18 -16.33 -0.65 2.51
C ALA A 18 -14.81 -0.87 2.38
N PRO A 19 -14.14 -1.32 3.45
CA PRO A 19 -12.73 -1.67 3.35
C PRO A 19 -12.49 -2.68 2.24
N SER A 20 -11.41 -2.50 1.50
CA SER A 20 -11.05 -3.37 0.39
C SER A 20 -9.66 -3.95 0.65
N ALA A 21 -9.48 -5.22 0.34
CA ALA A 21 -8.20 -5.90 0.47
C ALA A 21 -7.92 -6.72 -0.77
N GLY A 22 -6.70 -6.59 -1.30
CA GLY A 22 -6.25 -7.39 -2.42
C GLY A 22 -4.93 -8.05 -2.08
N VAL A 23 -4.77 -9.31 -2.51
CA VAL A 23 -3.51 -10.03 -2.31
C VAL A 23 -3.08 -10.61 -3.64
N THR A 24 -1.82 -10.36 -4.02
CA THR A 24 -1.20 -10.95 -5.20
C THR A 24 0.04 -11.71 -4.76
N THR A 25 0.18 -12.94 -5.21
CA THR A 25 1.27 -13.80 -4.82
C THR A 25 2.33 -13.87 -5.92
N TYR A 26 3.57 -13.67 -5.53
CA TYR A 26 4.73 -13.70 -6.45
C TYR A 26 5.70 -14.78 -6.01
N LEU A 27 6.39 -15.36 -7.00
CA LEU A 27 7.38 -16.41 -6.74
C LEU A 27 8.76 -15.84 -6.38
N THR A 28 9.01 -14.56 -6.67
CA THR A 28 10.27 -13.91 -6.35
C THR A 28 10.02 -12.59 -5.64
N ARG A 29 10.96 -12.21 -4.78
CA ARG A 29 10.87 -10.93 -4.09
C ARG A 29 10.99 -9.76 -5.06
N GLU A 30 11.81 -9.90 -6.10
CA GLU A 30 12.00 -8.85 -7.11
C GLU A 30 10.70 -8.50 -7.81
N ALA A 31 9.89 -9.51 -8.16
CA ALA A 31 8.59 -9.27 -8.79
C ALA A 31 7.62 -8.57 -7.84
N ALA A 32 7.58 -8.99 -6.59
CA ALA A 32 6.74 -8.35 -5.57
C ALA A 32 7.21 -6.91 -5.31
N GLN A 33 8.53 -6.70 -5.23
CA GLN A 33 9.10 -5.38 -4.97
C GLN A 33 8.78 -4.40 -6.10
N LYS A 34 8.84 -4.87 -7.34
CA LYS A 34 8.49 -4.03 -8.49
C LYS A 34 7.06 -3.51 -8.40
N ASP A 35 6.11 -4.39 -8.12
CA ASP A 35 4.72 -3.99 -7.98
C ASP A 35 4.50 -3.14 -6.71
N PHE A 36 5.21 -3.46 -5.63
CA PHE A 36 5.19 -2.64 -4.42
C PHE A 36 5.61 -1.21 -4.75
N ASP A 37 6.72 -1.05 -5.46
CA ASP A 37 7.24 0.28 -5.81
C ASP A 37 6.24 1.05 -6.69
N GLU A 38 5.58 0.36 -7.62
CA GLU A 38 4.54 0.97 -8.46
C GLU A 38 3.33 1.41 -7.64
N GLU A 39 2.88 0.58 -6.70
CA GLU A 39 1.77 0.92 -5.82
C GLU A 39 2.10 2.12 -4.92
N VAL A 40 3.31 2.17 -4.38
CA VAL A 40 3.76 3.29 -3.56
C VAL A 40 3.80 4.58 -4.39
N ALA A 41 4.34 4.51 -5.60
CA ALA A 41 4.41 5.68 -6.48
C ALA A 41 3.01 6.20 -6.82
N CYS A 42 2.09 5.29 -7.14
CA CYS A 42 0.70 5.65 -7.40
C CYS A 42 0.03 6.28 -6.17
N ALA A 43 0.26 5.74 -4.99
CA ALA A 43 -0.30 6.28 -3.77
C ALA A 43 0.25 7.67 -3.47
N LYS A 44 1.54 7.87 -3.63
CA LYS A 44 2.16 9.18 -3.41
C LYS A 44 1.58 10.23 -4.35
N ASP A 45 1.37 9.85 -5.60
CA ASP A 45 0.75 10.74 -6.59
C ASP A 45 -0.72 11.01 -6.25
N ARG A 46 -1.48 9.96 -5.95
CA ARG A 46 -2.91 10.06 -5.64
C ARG A 46 -3.20 10.93 -4.43
N TYR A 47 -2.42 10.77 -3.37
CA TYR A 47 -2.64 11.50 -2.12
C TYR A 47 -1.82 12.78 -2.00
N GLY A 48 -0.94 13.04 -2.97
CA GLY A 48 -0.09 14.22 -2.95
C GLY A 48 0.90 14.25 -1.81
N VAL A 49 1.48 13.10 -1.46
CA VAL A 49 2.37 12.96 -0.29
C VAL A 49 3.58 13.88 -0.39
N ASP A 50 4.11 14.06 -1.60
CA ASP A 50 5.28 14.91 -1.83
C ASP A 50 4.95 16.37 -2.10
N GLU A 51 3.66 16.73 -2.03
CA GLU A 51 3.21 18.09 -2.25
C GLU A 51 3.25 18.91 -0.96
N GLU A 52 3.42 20.22 -1.08
CA GLU A 52 3.47 21.12 0.09
C GLU A 52 2.15 21.16 0.86
N ASP A 53 1.05 20.95 0.17
CA ASP A 53 -0.28 20.98 0.77
C ASP A 53 -0.78 19.61 1.22
N PHE A 54 0.11 18.61 1.27
CA PHE A 54 -0.28 17.29 1.75
C PHE A 54 -0.90 17.38 3.14
N ASN A 55 -2.11 16.86 3.26
CA ASN A 55 -2.84 16.83 4.52
C ASN A 55 -3.13 15.39 4.90
N GLY A 56 -2.28 14.85 5.76
CA GLY A 56 -2.37 13.46 6.18
C GLY A 56 -1.13 13.04 6.92
N THR A 57 -0.98 11.74 7.08
CA THR A 57 0.16 11.15 7.78
C THR A 57 0.67 9.94 7.02
N VAL A 58 1.98 9.86 6.82
CA VAL A 58 2.64 8.65 6.37
C VAL A 58 3.13 7.93 7.62
N GLU A 59 2.53 6.80 7.95
CA GLU A 59 2.88 6.04 9.16
C GLU A 59 4.04 5.10 8.94
N ASP A 60 4.12 4.49 7.74
CA ASP A 60 5.17 3.56 7.39
C ASP A 60 5.68 3.89 6.00
N ASP A 61 6.99 3.96 5.83
CA ASP A 61 7.63 4.20 4.54
C ASP A 61 8.98 3.48 4.52
N ASP A 62 8.90 2.15 4.53
CA ASP A 62 10.05 1.26 4.55
C ASP A 62 10.04 0.31 3.35
N GLU A 63 11.12 -0.43 3.18
CA GLU A 63 11.15 -1.51 2.20
C GLU A 63 10.13 -2.57 2.60
N GLY A 64 9.11 -2.75 1.80
CA GLY A 64 8.12 -3.79 2.02
C GLY A 64 6.90 -3.37 2.81
N ILE A 65 6.83 -2.12 3.29
CA ILE A 65 5.60 -1.60 3.88
C ILE A 65 5.48 -0.09 3.66
N PHE A 66 4.31 0.34 3.20
CA PHE A 66 3.98 1.75 3.05
C PHE A 66 2.54 1.96 3.50
N THR A 67 2.33 2.91 4.42
CA THR A 67 1.01 3.22 4.94
C THR A 67 0.80 4.73 4.97
N VAL A 68 -0.30 5.19 4.40
CA VAL A 68 -0.66 6.60 4.39
C VAL A 68 -2.11 6.77 4.80
N ILE A 69 -2.37 7.81 5.58
CA ILE A 69 -3.72 8.21 5.97
C ILE A 69 -3.92 9.62 5.44
N SER A 70 -4.92 9.79 4.57
CA SER A 70 -5.27 11.10 4.03
C SER A 70 -6.34 11.75 4.89
N SER A 71 -6.06 12.95 5.37
CA SER A 71 -7.03 13.69 6.19
C SER A 71 -8.13 14.35 5.36
N TRP A 72 -7.89 14.56 4.05
CA TRP A 72 -8.89 15.16 3.18
C TRP A 72 -10.13 14.30 3.01
N ASP A 73 -9.92 13.01 2.77
CA ASP A 73 -10.98 12.07 2.47
C ASP A 73 -11.16 11.03 3.57
N ASP A 74 -10.39 11.15 4.64
CA ASP A 74 -10.37 10.17 5.72
C ASP A 74 -10.07 8.77 5.18
N GLU A 75 -9.22 8.71 4.13
CA GLU A 75 -8.83 7.46 3.49
C GLU A 75 -7.58 6.87 4.09
N PHE A 76 -7.58 5.55 4.21
CA PHE A 76 -6.42 4.76 4.62
C PHE A 76 -5.96 3.93 3.43
N PHE A 77 -4.65 3.92 3.18
CA PHE A 77 -4.04 3.07 2.17
C PHE A 77 -2.79 2.42 2.76
N SER A 78 -2.68 1.12 2.56
CA SER A 78 -1.49 0.38 2.99
C SER A 78 -1.13 -0.65 1.94
N VAL A 79 0.17 -0.81 1.69
CA VAL A 79 0.69 -1.88 0.85
C VAL A 79 1.88 -2.49 1.56
N GLU A 80 1.94 -3.83 1.61
CA GLU A 80 3.07 -4.52 2.23
C GLU A 80 3.40 -5.82 1.50
N ILE A 81 4.66 -6.23 1.63
CA ILE A 81 5.12 -7.52 1.12
C ILE A 81 5.30 -8.45 2.33
N ARG A 82 4.65 -9.61 2.30
CA ARG A 82 4.82 -10.64 3.31
C ARG A 82 5.37 -11.90 2.70
N GLU A 83 6.46 -12.38 3.26
CA GLU A 83 7.05 -13.65 2.89
C GLU A 83 6.25 -14.79 3.53
N ALA A 84 5.96 -15.82 2.76
CA ALA A 84 5.26 -16.99 3.26
C ALA A 84 5.94 -18.27 2.75
N GLU A 85 5.89 -19.32 3.55
CA GLU A 85 6.44 -20.61 3.17
C GLU A 85 5.30 -21.50 2.68
N VAL A 86 5.47 -22.05 1.47
CA VAL A 86 4.52 -22.99 0.89
C VAL A 86 5.12 -24.38 0.98
N LYS A 87 4.39 -25.28 1.60
CA LYS A 87 4.81 -26.67 1.73
C LYS A 87 4.42 -27.50 0.52
#